data_993c84c7aa8ef751321c8f08a0ebbf2b
#
_entry.id   993c84c7aa8ef751321c8f08a0ebbf2b
#
_cell.length_a   1.000
_cell.length_b   1.000
_cell.length_c   1.000
_cell.angle_alpha   90.00
_cell.angle_beta   90.00
_cell.angle_gamma   90.00
#
_symmetry.space_group_name_H-M   'P 1'
#
loop_
_entity.id
_entity.type
_entity.pdbx_description
1 polymer ?
#
loop_
_entity_poly.entity_id
_entity_poly.type
_entity_poly.pdbx_seq_one_letter_code
_entity_poly.pdbx_strand_id
1 'polypeptide(L)'
;GLDPSLPGGVSGTLLKAGQCFMVDMGGNFYGYMGDMSRVFSIGKLPEQAYAAHQTCMEVQEEVTAMAKPGTACEDMYNKAIDIVTKAGFADYFMGVSQKAKFIGHGIGLEINEMPVLAPRMKQELEPGMVFALEPKIVLPDIGPVGIENSWVVTTEGLEKLTLCGEEIVEL
;
A
#
# COMPACT_ATOMS: atom_id res chain seq x y z
N GLY A 1 1.43 16.12 2.82
CA GLY A 1 0.55 16.38 3.95
C GLY A 1 1.31 16.51 5.28
N LEU A 2 0.63 17.00 6.31
CA LEU A 2 1.24 17.10 7.64
C LEU A 2 1.28 15.74 8.35
N ASP A 3 0.39 14.85 8.01
CA ASP A 3 0.40 13.45 8.47
C ASP A 3 0.85 12.55 7.31
N PRO A 4 1.99 11.86 7.46
CA PRO A 4 2.53 11.01 6.38
C PRO A 4 1.69 9.76 6.10
N SER A 5 0.69 9.46 6.91
CA SER A 5 -0.24 8.36 6.66
C SER A 5 -1.43 8.73 5.77
N LEU A 6 -1.63 10.02 5.53
CA LEU A 6 -2.76 10.49 4.72
C LEU A 6 -2.26 11.34 3.54
N PRO A 7 -2.78 11.13 2.33
CA PRO A 7 -2.47 11.99 1.20
C PRO A 7 -3.05 13.39 1.44
N GLY A 8 -2.22 14.30 1.84
CA GLY A 8 -2.63 15.66 2.23
C GLY A 8 -1.97 16.76 1.41
N GLY A 9 -1.33 16.41 0.31
CA GLY A 9 -0.60 17.34 -0.53
C GLY A 9 0.73 17.81 0.07
N VAL A 10 1.33 18.80 -0.53
CA VAL A 10 2.66 19.30 -0.17
C VAL A 10 2.60 20.10 1.13
N SER A 11 3.43 19.72 2.11
CA SER A 11 3.51 20.42 3.41
C SER A 11 4.57 21.52 3.46
N GLY A 12 5.46 21.60 2.47
CA GLY A 12 6.63 22.47 2.53
C GLY A 12 7.75 21.96 3.43
N THR A 13 7.65 20.74 3.96
CA THR A 13 8.71 20.11 4.76
C THR A 13 9.96 19.90 3.91
N LEU A 14 11.11 20.38 4.38
CA LEU A 14 12.39 20.11 3.75
C LEU A 14 12.87 18.72 4.17
N LEU A 15 13.11 17.87 3.19
CA LEU A 15 13.67 16.55 3.41
C LEU A 15 15.17 16.64 3.77
N LYS A 16 15.62 15.70 4.59
CA LYS A 16 17.02 15.61 5.04
C LYS A 16 17.59 14.23 4.70
N ALA A 17 18.91 14.15 4.67
CA ALA A 17 19.58 12.87 4.53
C ALA A 17 19.11 11.86 5.59
N GLY A 18 18.88 10.62 5.18
CA GLY A 18 18.31 9.57 6.03
C GLY A 18 16.79 9.61 6.18
N GLN A 19 16.09 10.47 5.44
CA GLN A 19 14.63 10.53 5.36
C GLN A 19 14.11 10.05 4.01
N CYS A 20 12.88 9.55 4.00
CA CYS A 20 12.19 9.14 2.79
C CYS A 20 10.85 9.88 2.62
N PHE A 21 10.35 9.82 1.41
CA PHE A 21 9.00 10.26 1.06
C PHE A 21 8.38 9.27 0.08
N MET A 22 7.07 9.22 0.09
CA MET A 22 6.29 8.41 -0.84
C MET A 22 5.71 9.32 -1.91
N VAL A 23 5.81 8.90 -3.14
CA VAL A 23 5.12 9.50 -4.27
C VAL A 23 3.96 8.59 -4.61
N ASP A 24 2.77 9.11 -4.39
CA ASP A 24 1.50 8.46 -4.68
C ASP A 24 0.96 9.08 -5.99
N MET A 25 0.75 8.23 -6.98
CA MET A 25 0.52 8.63 -8.36
C MET A 25 -0.78 8.04 -8.88
N GLY A 26 -1.81 8.87 -8.93
CA GLY A 26 -3.05 8.57 -9.64
C GLY A 26 -3.00 9.06 -11.09
N GLY A 27 -3.56 8.31 -12.01
CA GLY A 27 -3.68 8.67 -13.42
C GLY A 27 -4.99 8.24 -14.02
N ASN A 28 -5.41 8.89 -15.11
CA ASN A 28 -6.61 8.51 -15.86
C ASN A 28 -6.26 8.20 -17.31
N PHE A 29 -6.74 7.06 -17.79
CA PHE A 29 -6.59 6.63 -19.17
C PHE A 29 -7.93 6.13 -19.70
N TYR A 30 -8.47 6.82 -20.70
CA TYR A 30 -9.79 6.54 -21.28
C TYR A 30 -10.94 6.41 -20.26
N GLY A 31 -10.88 7.18 -19.16
CA GLY A 31 -11.91 7.19 -18.13
C GLY A 31 -11.66 6.20 -16.97
N TYR A 32 -10.65 5.37 -17.07
CA TYR A 32 -10.24 4.45 -15.98
C TYR A 32 -9.06 5.02 -15.21
N MET A 33 -9.16 4.90 -13.88
CA MET A 33 -8.13 5.35 -12.96
C MET A 33 -7.05 4.28 -12.79
N GLY A 34 -5.80 4.71 -12.64
CA GLY A 34 -4.69 3.89 -12.19
C GLY A 34 -4.11 4.48 -10.91
N ASP A 35 -3.58 3.63 -10.03
CA ASP A 35 -3.03 4.03 -8.74
C ASP A 35 -1.77 3.24 -8.40
N MET A 36 -0.75 3.94 -7.92
CA MET A 36 0.50 3.32 -7.48
C MET A 36 1.31 4.27 -6.59
N SER A 37 1.99 3.73 -5.59
CA SER A 37 2.95 4.49 -4.79
C SER A 37 4.35 3.89 -4.85
N ARG A 38 5.37 4.77 -4.81
CA ARG A 38 6.79 4.39 -4.70
C ARG A 38 7.51 5.27 -3.69
N VAL A 39 8.54 4.69 -3.08
CA VAL A 39 9.34 5.35 -2.03
C VAL A 39 10.66 5.85 -2.61
N PHE A 40 10.99 7.08 -2.26
CA PHE A 40 12.26 7.72 -2.57
C PHE A 40 12.94 8.14 -1.27
N SER A 41 14.26 8.05 -1.20
CA SER A 41 15.05 8.49 -0.04
C SER A 41 16.09 9.53 -0.41
N ILE A 42 16.42 10.37 0.56
CA ILE A 42 17.58 11.28 0.46
C ILE A 42 18.78 10.58 1.09
N GLY A 43 19.60 9.96 0.22
CA GLY A 43 20.70 9.10 0.66
C GLY A 43 20.21 7.84 1.39
N LYS A 44 21.16 7.13 1.99
CA LYS A 44 20.91 5.85 2.67
C LYS A 44 20.02 6.01 3.89
N LEU A 45 18.99 5.15 3.99
CA LEU A 45 18.10 5.08 5.14
C LEU A 45 18.67 4.21 6.27
N PRO A 46 18.16 4.38 7.50
CA PRO A 46 18.40 3.41 8.57
C PRO A 46 17.88 2.01 8.19
N GLU A 47 18.55 0.96 8.66
CA GLU A 47 18.19 -0.44 8.38
C GLU A 47 16.72 -0.78 8.73
N GLN A 48 16.18 -0.14 9.76
CA GLN A 48 14.78 -0.29 10.14
C GLN A 48 13.81 0.10 9.00
N ALA A 49 14.15 1.10 8.19
CA ALA A 49 13.31 1.53 7.08
C ALA A 49 13.29 0.50 5.95
N TYR A 50 14.45 -0.09 5.64
CA TYR A 50 14.51 -1.17 4.67
C TYR A 50 13.77 -2.42 5.16
N ALA A 51 13.90 -2.78 6.46
CA ALA A 51 13.14 -3.89 7.05
C ALA A 51 11.63 -3.64 7.02
N ALA A 52 11.19 -2.41 7.29
CA ALA A 52 9.78 -2.04 7.22
C ALA A 52 9.25 -2.08 5.77
N HIS A 53 10.03 -1.59 4.80
CA HIS A 53 9.68 -1.70 3.38
C HIS A 53 9.57 -3.15 2.93
N GLN A 54 10.54 -3.99 3.31
CA GLN A 54 10.51 -5.42 3.02
C GLN A 54 9.28 -6.11 3.63
N THR A 55 8.85 -5.69 4.83
CA THR A 55 7.61 -6.19 5.44
C THR A 55 6.38 -5.80 4.60
N CYS A 56 6.34 -4.59 4.02
CA CYS A 56 5.27 -4.22 3.09
C CYS A 56 5.31 -5.03 1.79
N MET A 57 6.49 -5.36 1.29
CA MET A 57 6.65 -6.27 0.14
C MET A 57 6.12 -7.67 0.47
N GLU A 58 6.44 -8.21 1.65
CA GLU A 58 5.90 -9.49 2.13
C GLU A 58 4.36 -9.44 2.25
N VAL A 59 3.80 -8.33 2.71
CA VAL A 59 2.34 -8.15 2.71
C VAL A 59 1.77 -8.23 1.30
N GLN A 60 2.38 -7.54 0.32
CA GLN A 60 1.96 -7.62 -1.08
C GLN A 60 1.99 -9.08 -1.57
N GLU A 61 3.09 -9.76 -1.38
CA GLU A 61 3.29 -11.14 -1.86
C GLU A 61 2.30 -12.12 -1.22
N GLU A 62 2.23 -12.14 0.11
CA GLU A 62 1.43 -13.12 0.86
C GLU A 62 -0.08 -12.88 0.74
N VAL A 63 -0.51 -11.60 0.72
CA VAL A 63 -1.92 -11.24 0.55
C VAL A 63 -2.39 -11.56 -0.86
N THR A 64 -1.58 -11.27 -1.88
CA THR A 64 -1.97 -11.58 -3.26
C THR A 64 -1.90 -13.06 -3.58
N ALA A 65 -0.95 -13.80 -3.00
CA ALA A 65 -0.86 -15.25 -3.17
C ALA A 65 -2.08 -16.02 -2.62
N MET A 66 -2.72 -15.51 -1.55
CA MET A 66 -3.94 -16.13 -1.02
C MET A 66 -5.21 -15.71 -1.76
N ALA A 67 -5.18 -14.58 -2.45
CA ALA A 67 -6.36 -13.96 -3.03
C ALA A 67 -6.78 -14.63 -4.35
N LYS A 68 -8.06 -14.96 -4.44
CA LYS A 68 -8.72 -15.55 -5.61
C LYS A 68 -10.21 -15.25 -5.55
N PRO A 69 -10.99 -15.52 -6.59
CA PRO A 69 -12.44 -15.41 -6.52
C PRO A 69 -13.01 -16.13 -5.30
N GLY A 70 -13.88 -15.45 -4.55
CA GLY A 70 -14.45 -15.93 -3.29
C GLY A 70 -13.63 -15.61 -2.02
N THR A 71 -12.44 -15.02 -2.14
CA THR A 71 -11.68 -14.52 -0.97
C THR A 71 -12.38 -13.29 -0.41
N ALA A 72 -12.69 -13.28 0.89
CA ALA A 72 -13.26 -12.10 1.54
C ALA A 72 -12.20 -10.99 1.75
N CYS A 73 -12.59 -9.73 1.56
CA CYS A 73 -11.70 -8.58 1.72
C CYS A 73 -11.16 -8.47 3.16
N GLU A 74 -11.97 -8.86 4.18
CA GLU A 74 -11.50 -8.90 5.57
C GLU A 74 -10.38 -9.91 5.80
N ASP A 75 -10.35 -11.03 5.07
CA ASP A 75 -9.31 -12.05 5.21
C ASP A 75 -7.97 -11.55 4.69
N MET A 76 -7.98 -10.79 3.60
CA MET A 76 -6.79 -10.12 3.06
C MET A 76 -6.26 -9.09 4.06
N TYR A 77 -7.15 -8.28 4.65
CA TYR A 77 -6.79 -7.33 5.70
C TYR A 77 -6.18 -8.03 6.93
N ASN A 78 -6.81 -9.09 7.42
CA ASN A 78 -6.35 -9.83 8.59
C ASN A 78 -4.97 -10.48 8.33
N LYS A 79 -4.75 -11.01 7.13
CA LYS A 79 -3.43 -11.56 6.73
C LYS A 79 -2.34 -10.49 6.79
N ALA A 80 -2.60 -9.27 6.30
CA ALA A 80 -1.64 -8.17 6.40
C ALA A 80 -1.32 -7.80 7.85
N ILE A 81 -2.35 -7.72 8.72
CA ILE A 81 -2.17 -7.44 10.15
C ILE A 81 -1.31 -8.50 10.82
N ASP A 82 -1.49 -9.77 10.50
CA ASP A 82 -0.69 -10.87 11.05
C ASP A 82 0.79 -10.73 10.67
N ILE A 83 1.08 -10.40 9.42
CA ILE A 83 2.46 -10.21 8.92
C ILE A 83 3.13 -9.05 9.66
N VAL A 84 2.53 -7.87 9.65
CA VAL A 84 3.14 -6.68 10.25
C VAL A 84 3.27 -6.80 11.76
N THR A 85 2.37 -7.55 12.43
CA THR A 85 2.45 -7.83 13.86
C THR A 85 3.64 -8.73 14.17
N LYS A 86 3.83 -9.80 13.40
CA LYS A 86 4.98 -10.70 13.55
C LYS A 86 6.31 -10.00 13.29
N ALA A 87 6.33 -9.06 12.34
CA ALA A 87 7.51 -8.25 12.03
C ALA A 87 7.76 -7.12 13.05
N GLY A 88 6.85 -6.86 14.00
CA GLY A 88 7.00 -5.84 15.03
C GLY A 88 6.65 -4.41 14.57
N PHE A 89 5.93 -4.25 13.45
CA PHE A 89 5.57 -2.94 12.89
C PHE A 89 4.10 -2.56 13.06
N ALA A 90 3.31 -3.31 13.82
CA ALA A 90 1.86 -3.06 13.97
C ALA A 90 1.52 -1.64 14.44
N ASP A 91 2.35 -1.05 15.30
CA ASP A 91 2.12 0.30 15.82
C ASP A 91 2.32 1.41 14.78
N TYR A 92 3.07 1.12 13.74
CA TYR A 92 3.43 2.03 12.64
C TYR A 92 2.68 1.75 11.33
N PHE A 93 1.91 0.64 11.31
CA PHE A 93 1.20 0.20 10.10
C PHE A 93 0.01 1.10 9.78
N MET A 94 -0.05 1.54 8.54
CA MET A 94 -1.06 2.44 7.97
C MET A 94 -1.17 3.80 8.67
N GLY A 95 -0.13 4.24 9.39
CA GLY A 95 -0.05 5.54 10.05
C GLY A 95 0.38 5.47 11.50
N VAL A 96 0.57 6.63 12.12
CA VAL A 96 0.98 6.79 13.53
C VAL A 96 -0.12 7.48 14.33
N SER A 97 -0.36 8.76 14.07
CA SER A 97 -1.36 9.57 14.79
C SER A 97 -2.78 9.32 14.30
N GLN A 98 -2.92 9.14 13.00
CA GLN A 98 -4.16 8.75 12.34
C GLN A 98 -3.86 7.56 11.43
N LYS A 99 -4.47 6.43 11.73
CA LYS A 99 -4.29 5.22 10.93
C LYS A 99 -5.41 5.06 9.92
N ALA A 100 -5.06 4.79 8.67
CA ALA A 100 -6.02 4.29 7.70
C ALA A 100 -6.53 2.91 8.19
N LYS A 101 -7.83 2.67 8.03
CA LYS A 101 -8.47 1.43 8.50
C LYS A 101 -8.70 0.45 7.35
N PHE A 102 -7.91 0.53 6.31
CA PHE A 102 -7.92 -0.33 5.15
C PHE A 102 -6.48 -0.48 4.62
N ILE A 103 -6.23 -1.47 3.82
CA ILE A 103 -4.93 -1.74 3.18
C ILE A 103 -5.02 -1.67 1.66
N GLY A 104 -6.18 -1.35 1.12
CA GLY A 104 -6.43 -1.26 -0.31
C GLY A 104 -7.89 -0.98 -0.60
N HIS A 105 -8.18 -0.59 -1.82
CA HIS A 105 -9.49 -0.19 -2.27
C HIS A 105 -9.70 -0.53 -3.76
N GLY A 106 -10.94 -0.69 -4.15
CA GLY A 106 -11.31 -0.80 -5.55
C GLY A 106 -10.89 0.44 -6.33
N ILE A 107 -10.55 0.23 -7.58
CA ILE A 107 -10.17 1.28 -8.53
C ILE A 107 -10.78 0.97 -9.90
N GLY A 108 -11.31 1.98 -10.55
CA GLY A 108 -11.95 1.82 -11.85
C GLY A 108 -12.36 3.15 -12.42
N LEU A 109 -13.65 3.49 -12.39
CA LEU A 109 -14.13 4.82 -12.82
C LEU A 109 -13.81 5.89 -11.77
N GLU A 110 -13.75 5.47 -10.49
CA GLU A 110 -13.33 6.32 -9.39
C GLU A 110 -11.96 5.84 -8.87
N ILE A 111 -11.19 6.77 -8.28
CA ILE A 111 -9.90 6.42 -7.65
C ILE A 111 -10.10 5.54 -6.42
N ASN A 112 -11.21 5.71 -5.71
CA ASN A 112 -11.62 4.91 -4.57
C ASN A 112 -13.05 4.42 -4.77
N GLU A 113 -13.21 3.12 -4.99
CA GLU A 113 -14.51 2.46 -5.11
C GLU A 113 -14.51 1.11 -4.38
N MET A 114 -15.60 0.38 -4.44
CA MET A 114 -15.65 -0.98 -3.89
C MET A 114 -14.88 -1.96 -4.79
N PRO A 115 -14.27 -3.01 -4.23
CA PRO A 115 -14.26 -3.40 -2.81
C PRO A 115 -13.24 -2.60 -1.97
N VAL A 116 -13.42 -2.58 -0.64
CA VAL A 116 -12.42 -2.04 0.29
C VAL A 116 -11.80 -3.18 1.09
N LEU A 117 -10.47 -3.26 1.11
CA LEU A 117 -9.74 -4.27 1.87
C LEU A 117 -9.60 -3.80 3.33
N ALA A 118 -10.61 -4.06 4.15
CA ALA A 118 -10.77 -3.50 5.49
C ALA A 118 -11.35 -4.53 6.47
N PRO A 119 -11.21 -4.30 7.80
CA PRO A 119 -11.81 -5.19 8.79
C PRO A 119 -13.34 -5.20 8.66
N ARG A 120 -13.93 -6.35 8.82
CA ARG A 120 -15.38 -6.59 8.72
C ARG A 120 -16.00 -6.39 7.33
N MET A 121 -15.16 -6.24 6.30
CA MET A 121 -15.61 -6.18 4.92
C MET A 121 -15.72 -7.60 4.36
N LYS A 122 -16.95 -8.14 4.39
CA LYS A 122 -17.24 -9.52 3.97
C LYS A 122 -17.47 -9.69 2.47
N GLN A 123 -17.38 -8.60 1.71
CA GLN A 123 -17.44 -8.69 0.26
C GLN A 123 -16.32 -9.59 -0.24
N GLU A 124 -16.70 -10.54 -1.11
CA GLU A 124 -15.77 -11.47 -1.73
C GLU A 124 -15.27 -10.90 -3.06
N LEU A 125 -14.04 -11.26 -3.41
CA LEU A 125 -13.47 -10.93 -4.71
C LEU A 125 -14.21 -11.69 -5.82
N GLU A 126 -14.50 -10.98 -6.92
CA GLU A 126 -15.12 -11.53 -8.12
C GLU A 126 -14.21 -11.25 -9.33
N PRO A 127 -14.18 -12.15 -10.34
CA PRO A 127 -13.45 -11.92 -11.57
C PRO A 127 -13.84 -10.59 -12.23
N GLY A 128 -12.85 -9.83 -12.67
CA GLY A 128 -13.03 -8.50 -13.27
C GLY A 128 -12.93 -7.34 -12.28
N MET A 129 -12.98 -7.58 -10.96
CA MET A 129 -12.68 -6.53 -9.99
C MET A 129 -11.22 -6.09 -10.11
N VAL A 130 -11.00 -4.78 -9.99
CA VAL A 130 -9.67 -4.18 -9.93
C VAL A 130 -9.54 -3.45 -8.60
N PHE A 131 -8.39 -3.58 -7.93
CA PHE A 131 -8.12 -2.90 -6.68
C PHE A 131 -6.65 -2.50 -6.55
N ALA A 132 -6.37 -1.45 -5.80
CA ALA A 132 -5.06 -1.09 -5.31
C ALA A 132 -4.82 -1.76 -3.95
N LEU A 133 -3.61 -2.29 -3.74
CA LEU A 133 -3.14 -2.81 -2.45
C LEU A 133 -1.94 -1.97 -2.02
N GLU A 134 -2.06 -1.27 -0.88
CA GLU A 134 -1.19 -0.17 -0.48
C GLU A 134 -0.63 -0.28 0.95
N PRO A 135 -0.04 -1.41 1.37
CA PRO A 135 0.53 -1.51 2.70
C PRO A 135 1.65 -0.48 2.89
N LYS A 136 1.58 0.28 3.98
CA LYS A 136 2.62 1.25 4.35
C LYS A 136 2.90 1.24 5.84
N ILE A 137 4.15 1.50 6.20
CA ILE A 137 4.63 1.64 7.57
C ILE A 137 5.23 3.03 7.69
N VAL A 138 4.77 3.79 8.69
CA VAL A 138 5.20 5.18 8.89
C VAL A 138 6.15 5.25 10.06
N LEU A 139 7.41 5.47 9.78
CA LEU A 139 8.45 5.54 10.81
C LEU A 139 8.67 7.00 11.25
N PRO A 140 8.51 7.32 12.55
CA PRO A 140 8.79 8.66 13.07
C PRO A 140 10.20 9.12 12.68
N ASP A 141 10.34 10.40 12.31
CA ASP A 141 11.59 11.07 11.91
C ASP A 141 12.26 10.56 10.62
N ILE A 142 11.79 9.44 10.05
CA ILE A 142 12.30 8.86 8.81
C ILE A 142 11.34 9.13 7.65
N GLY A 143 10.07 8.76 7.81
CA GLY A 143 9.04 8.90 6.80
C GLY A 143 8.26 7.61 6.52
N PRO A 144 7.35 7.63 5.54
CA PRO A 144 6.59 6.47 5.11
C PRO A 144 7.43 5.57 4.20
N VAL A 145 7.40 4.28 4.46
CA VAL A 145 7.85 3.23 3.54
C VAL A 145 6.69 2.30 3.23
N GLY A 146 6.71 1.71 2.07
CA GLY A 146 5.64 0.82 1.61
C GLY A 146 5.58 0.78 0.10
N ILE A 147 4.53 0.19 -0.41
CA ILE A 147 4.35 0.01 -1.84
C ILE A 147 2.88 -0.09 -2.16
N GLU A 148 2.49 0.45 -3.29
CA GLU A 148 1.15 0.31 -3.83
C GLU A 148 1.21 -0.21 -5.26
N ASN A 149 0.41 -1.22 -5.52
CA ASN A 149 0.21 -1.79 -6.83
C ASN A 149 -1.27 -2.05 -7.10
N SER A 150 -1.66 -1.89 -8.36
CA SER A 150 -2.98 -2.25 -8.85
C SER A 150 -3.00 -3.70 -9.34
N TRP A 151 -4.08 -4.39 -9.04
CA TRP A 151 -4.30 -5.80 -9.33
C TRP A 151 -5.68 -6.03 -9.95
N VAL A 152 -5.80 -6.96 -10.89
CA VAL A 152 -7.08 -7.43 -11.41
C VAL A 152 -7.34 -8.85 -10.95
N VAL A 153 -8.59 -9.12 -10.54
CA VAL A 153 -9.06 -10.47 -10.20
C VAL A 153 -9.38 -11.22 -11.49
N THR A 154 -8.67 -12.31 -11.73
CA THR A 154 -8.93 -13.23 -12.83
C THR A 154 -9.72 -14.44 -12.34
N THR A 155 -10.08 -15.36 -13.21
CA THR A 155 -10.72 -16.64 -12.83
C THR A 155 -9.79 -17.56 -12.04
N GLU A 156 -8.46 -17.36 -12.16
CA GLU A 156 -7.43 -18.24 -11.56
C GLU A 156 -6.77 -17.63 -10.32
N GLY A 157 -6.94 -16.33 -10.07
CA GLY A 157 -6.28 -15.60 -9.00
C GLY A 157 -6.13 -14.12 -9.33
N LEU A 158 -4.99 -13.53 -9.01
CA LEU A 158 -4.70 -12.12 -9.29
C LEU A 158 -3.64 -11.96 -10.37
N GLU A 159 -3.82 -10.92 -11.19
CA GLU A 159 -2.80 -10.45 -12.13
C GLU A 159 -2.39 -9.02 -11.75
N LYS A 160 -1.09 -8.77 -11.69
CA LYS A 160 -0.51 -7.47 -11.37
C LYS A 160 -0.53 -6.55 -12.58
N LEU A 161 -1.13 -5.38 -12.44
CA LEU A 161 -1.21 -4.37 -13.50
C LEU A 161 -0.04 -3.39 -13.44
N THR A 162 0.48 -3.09 -12.25
CA THR A 162 1.61 -2.18 -12.06
C THR A 162 2.93 -2.92 -12.33
N LEU A 163 3.66 -2.52 -13.37
CA LEU A 163 4.87 -3.20 -13.86
C LEU A 163 6.13 -2.35 -13.74
N CYS A 164 6.36 -1.67 -12.62
CA CYS A 164 7.58 -0.90 -12.38
C CYS A 164 8.33 -1.39 -11.14
N GLY A 165 9.60 -0.98 -11.01
CA GLY A 165 10.44 -1.35 -9.86
C GLY A 165 9.80 -1.01 -8.51
N GLU A 166 10.08 -1.81 -7.51
CA GLU A 166 9.45 -1.77 -6.19
C GLU A 166 10.42 -1.40 -5.07
N GLU A 167 11.70 -1.33 -5.39
CA GLU A 167 12.77 -0.94 -4.50
C GLU A 167 12.66 0.53 -4.08
N ILE A 168 13.18 0.85 -2.89
CA ILE A 168 13.36 2.26 -2.50
C ILE A 168 14.40 2.89 -3.42
N VAL A 169 14.04 4.01 -4.06
CA VAL A 169 14.93 4.75 -4.95
C VAL A 169 15.75 5.74 -4.13
N GLU A 170 17.05 5.50 -4.04
CA GLU A 170 17.99 6.42 -3.37
C GLU A 170 18.39 7.55 -4.32
N LEU A 171 18.21 8.82 -3.85
CA LEU A 171 18.53 10.05 -4.54
C LEU A 171 19.80 10.70 -3.98
#